data_d92a2c94fe58ecc1ee89e71aed38ea0b
#
_entry.id   d92a2c94fe58ecc1ee89e71aed38ea0b
#
_cell.length_a   1.000
_cell.length_b   1.000
_cell.length_c   1.000
_cell.angle_alpha   90.00
_cell.angle_beta   90.00
_cell.angle_gamma   90.00
#
_symmetry.space_group_name_H-M   'P 1'
#
loop_
_entity.id
_entity.type
_entity.pdbx_description
1 polymer ?
#
loop_
_entity_poly.entity_id
_entity_poly.type
_entity_poly.pdbx_seq_one_letter_code
_entity_poly.pdbx_strand_id
1 'polypeptide(L)'
;IGIVRGRDLLANALASSAPEHARFGGVVPEVASRAHLEAMLPTINLACSQAGISMTDIDAVAVTAGPGLVGALIVGVASAKAIALGLAKPIYGVNHLAAHVMVDELEHGPLPEPVVGLLVSGGHSSLIKVSDGNFEALGQTLDDAAGEAFDKVARLLGLPFPGGPMIDQAAQSGDRDSIDFPRALRTDPIHAFNFSFSGLKTAVARWVKEQQRAGNTISVPDVAASVQEAIADILTSKAVKAAVAQDAPHLVIAGGVAANSRLRALAAERCAAAGIELRVPSPGLCTDNGAMVAALGSHLVRIGAIPSPVDFPATSTLAVNEVYF
;
A
#
# COMPACT_ATOMS: atom_id res chain seq x y z
N ILE A 1 7.75 -13.14 3.94
CA ILE A 1 9.22 -13.10 4.20
C ILE A 1 9.91 -12.74 2.89
N GLY A 2 10.68 -11.65 2.88
CA GLY A 2 11.52 -11.24 1.75
C GLY A 2 13.01 -11.42 2.06
N ILE A 3 13.78 -11.75 1.04
CA ILE A 3 15.24 -11.82 1.11
C ILE A 3 15.79 -11.02 -0.06
N VAL A 4 16.67 -10.06 0.25
CA VAL A 4 17.32 -9.22 -0.75
C VAL A 4 18.83 -9.20 -0.56
N ARG A 5 19.57 -8.99 -1.65
CA ARG A 5 21.02 -8.74 -1.63
C ARG A 5 21.28 -7.40 -2.30
N GLY A 6 21.56 -6.37 -1.51
CA GLY A 6 21.61 -5.02 -2.01
C GLY A 6 20.24 -4.58 -2.55
N ARG A 7 20.05 -4.56 -3.88
CA ARG A 7 18.76 -4.31 -4.54
C ARG A 7 18.22 -5.53 -5.29
N ASP A 8 18.93 -6.64 -5.25
CA ASP A 8 18.50 -7.86 -5.93
C ASP A 8 17.50 -8.62 -5.05
N LEU A 9 16.29 -8.83 -5.54
CA LEU A 9 15.28 -9.65 -4.88
C LEU A 9 15.61 -11.14 -5.07
N LEU A 10 15.96 -11.82 -3.98
CA LEU A 10 16.29 -13.26 -4.00
C LEU A 10 15.06 -14.12 -3.68
N ALA A 11 14.18 -13.65 -2.80
CA ALA A 11 12.94 -14.36 -2.46
C ALA A 11 11.86 -13.37 -1.96
N ASN A 12 10.61 -13.69 -2.29
CA ASN A 12 9.42 -13.03 -1.73
C ASN A 12 8.36 -14.09 -1.44
N ALA A 13 8.54 -14.82 -0.34
CA ALA A 13 7.62 -15.87 0.10
C ALA A 13 6.44 -15.24 0.84
N LEU A 14 5.23 -15.49 0.35
CA LEU A 14 3.98 -14.96 0.87
C LEU A 14 3.11 -16.09 1.43
N ALA A 15 2.62 -15.90 2.67
CA ALA A 15 1.54 -16.67 3.24
C ALA A 15 0.37 -15.72 3.52
N SER A 16 -0.76 -15.93 2.82
CA SER A 16 -1.92 -15.04 2.92
C SER A 16 -2.98 -15.63 3.83
N SER A 17 -3.48 -14.83 4.78
CA SER A 17 -4.66 -15.14 5.60
C SER A 17 -5.97 -14.59 5.01
N ALA A 18 -5.95 -14.12 3.77
CA ALA A 18 -7.13 -13.57 3.11
C ALA A 18 -8.32 -14.55 3.05
N PRO A 19 -8.14 -15.87 2.81
CA PRO A 19 -9.24 -16.83 2.83
C PRO A 19 -9.91 -16.92 4.20
N GLU A 20 -9.14 -16.87 5.30
CA GLU A 20 -9.68 -16.92 6.67
C GLU A 20 -10.49 -15.68 7.01
N HIS A 21 -10.15 -14.54 6.42
CA HIS A 21 -10.85 -13.27 6.61
C HIS A 21 -12.08 -13.10 5.72
N ALA A 22 -12.14 -13.77 4.57
CA ALA A 22 -13.22 -13.63 3.59
C ALA A 22 -14.61 -13.85 4.20
N ARG A 23 -14.76 -14.84 5.09
CA ARG A 23 -16.02 -15.16 5.80
C ARG A 23 -16.52 -14.05 6.72
N PHE A 24 -15.62 -13.14 7.15
CA PHE A 24 -15.96 -12.02 8.03
C PHE A 24 -16.17 -10.71 7.24
N GLY A 25 -15.87 -10.71 5.95
CA GLY A 25 -15.97 -9.52 5.09
C GLY A 25 -14.97 -8.40 5.43
N GLY A 26 -13.85 -8.74 6.08
CA GLY A 26 -12.79 -7.82 6.46
C GLY A 26 -11.79 -8.47 7.41
N VAL A 27 -10.68 -7.77 7.70
CA VAL A 27 -9.61 -8.29 8.55
C VAL A 27 -10.04 -8.36 10.01
N VAL A 28 -9.86 -9.54 10.64
CA VAL A 28 -10.06 -9.77 12.07
C VAL A 28 -8.70 -9.88 12.75
N PRO A 29 -8.34 -8.96 13.68
CA PRO A 29 -6.98 -8.88 14.23
C PRO A 29 -6.48 -10.17 14.89
N GLU A 30 -7.34 -10.86 15.65
CA GLU A 30 -6.97 -12.12 16.31
C GLU A 30 -6.68 -13.24 15.30
N VAL A 31 -7.51 -13.35 14.26
CA VAL A 31 -7.32 -14.34 13.19
C VAL A 31 -6.00 -14.06 12.47
N ALA A 32 -5.71 -12.79 12.17
CA ALA A 32 -4.45 -12.39 11.55
C ALA A 32 -3.24 -12.79 12.39
N SER A 33 -3.26 -12.52 13.70
CA SER A 33 -2.15 -12.83 14.61
C SER A 33 -1.87 -14.33 14.67
N ARG A 34 -2.90 -15.17 14.77
CA ARG A 34 -2.78 -16.64 14.77
C ARG A 34 -2.22 -17.15 13.45
N ALA A 35 -2.77 -16.70 12.32
CA ALA A 35 -2.30 -17.09 11.00
C ALA A 35 -0.81 -16.71 10.79
N HIS A 36 -0.39 -15.53 11.25
CA HIS A 36 1.01 -15.10 11.19
C HIS A 36 1.92 -16.02 12.00
N LEU A 37 1.50 -16.42 13.21
CA LEU A 37 2.27 -17.30 14.06
C LEU A 37 2.46 -18.69 13.41
N GLU A 38 1.39 -19.26 12.88
CA GLU A 38 1.39 -20.58 12.22
C GLU A 38 2.22 -20.58 10.93
N ALA A 39 2.15 -19.50 10.15
CA ALA A 39 2.84 -19.37 8.88
C ALA A 39 4.32 -19.00 9.02
N MET A 40 4.78 -18.50 10.15
CA MET A 40 6.10 -17.88 10.30
C MET A 40 7.24 -18.80 9.87
N LEU A 41 7.42 -19.93 10.53
CA LEU A 41 8.51 -20.84 10.21
C LEU A 41 8.42 -21.48 8.81
N PRO A 42 7.26 -21.97 8.37
CA PRO A 42 7.11 -22.46 7.00
C PRO A 42 7.49 -21.42 5.94
N THR A 43 7.09 -20.15 6.13
CA THR A 43 7.38 -19.08 5.16
C THR A 43 8.85 -18.68 5.19
N ILE A 44 9.53 -18.69 6.35
CA ILE A 44 10.97 -18.47 6.44
C ILE A 44 11.74 -19.57 5.69
N ASN A 45 11.39 -20.83 5.92
CA ASN A 45 12.04 -21.96 5.25
C ASN A 45 11.83 -21.89 3.72
N LEU A 46 10.63 -21.53 3.28
CA LEU A 46 10.32 -21.33 1.87
C LEU A 46 11.18 -20.21 1.26
N ALA A 47 11.30 -19.07 1.93
CA ALA A 47 12.11 -17.93 1.47
C ALA A 47 13.59 -18.31 1.36
N CYS A 48 14.16 -18.99 2.35
CA CYS A 48 15.54 -19.48 2.31
C CYS A 48 15.76 -20.46 1.14
N SER A 49 14.81 -21.38 0.94
CA SER A 49 14.85 -22.32 -0.19
C SER A 49 14.79 -21.63 -1.54
N GLN A 50 13.90 -20.64 -1.71
CA GLN A 50 13.80 -19.84 -2.94
C GLN A 50 15.08 -19.06 -3.22
N ALA A 51 15.67 -18.46 -2.17
CA ALA A 51 16.91 -17.71 -2.29
C ALA A 51 18.17 -18.58 -2.43
N GLY A 52 18.08 -19.88 -2.18
CA GLY A 52 19.23 -20.80 -2.21
C GLY A 52 20.26 -20.54 -1.11
N ILE A 53 19.82 -20.04 0.06
CA ILE A 53 20.67 -19.68 1.19
C ILE A 53 20.18 -20.35 2.49
N SER A 54 21.04 -20.33 3.51
CA SER A 54 20.69 -20.69 4.88
C SER A 54 20.47 -19.46 5.75
N MET A 55 19.86 -19.63 6.94
CA MET A 55 19.68 -18.52 7.89
C MET A 55 21.01 -17.94 8.39
N THR A 56 22.09 -18.70 8.36
CA THR A 56 23.44 -18.23 8.78
C THR A 56 24.05 -17.26 7.76
N ASP A 57 23.57 -17.25 6.52
CA ASP A 57 24.04 -16.37 5.45
C ASP A 57 23.39 -14.98 5.49
N ILE A 58 22.43 -14.77 6.40
CA ILE A 58 21.77 -13.48 6.61
C ILE A 58 22.69 -12.52 7.36
N ASP A 59 22.84 -11.29 6.85
CA ASP A 59 23.66 -10.24 7.46
C ASP A 59 22.89 -9.33 8.41
N ALA A 60 21.59 -9.11 8.15
CA ALA A 60 20.71 -8.26 8.95
C ALA A 60 19.27 -8.73 8.87
N VAL A 61 18.47 -8.40 9.88
CA VAL A 61 17.03 -8.66 9.95
C VAL A 61 16.29 -7.34 9.95
N ALA A 62 15.28 -7.20 9.09
CA ALA A 62 14.34 -6.08 9.09
C ALA A 62 12.94 -6.58 9.36
N VAL A 63 12.15 -5.82 10.11
CA VAL A 63 10.78 -6.17 10.46
C VAL A 63 9.91 -4.94 10.56
N THR A 64 8.67 -5.01 10.08
CA THR A 64 7.69 -3.94 10.29
C THR A 64 7.41 -3.76 11.78
N ALA A 65 7.78 -2.60 12.32
CA ALA A 65 7.50 -2.22 13.71
C ALA A 65 6.20 -1.41 13.85
N GLY A 66 5.74 -0.79 12.76
CA GLY A 66 4.52 0.00 12.64
C GLY A 66 4.48 0.84 11.36
N PRO A 67 3.37 1.55 11.13
CA PRO A 67 2.07 1.36 11.77
C PRO A 67 1.38 0.06 11.34
N GLY A 68 0.38 -0.40 12.13
CA GLY A 68 -0.40 -1.59 11.78
C GLY A 68 -1.17 -2.20 12.94
N LEU A 69 -1.76 -3.36 12.72
CA LEU A 69 -2.47 -4.13 13.75
C LEU A 69 -1.47 -4.69 14.76
N VAL A 70 -1.48 -4.15 15.98
CA VAL A 70 -0.49 -4.46 17.02
C VAL A 70 -0.33 -5.97 17.26
N GLY A 71 -1.42 -6.73 17.29
CA GLY A 71 -1.36 -8.19 17.49
C GLY A 71 -0.57 -8.91 16.40
N ALA A 72 -0.73 -8.52 15.14
CA ALA A 72 0.04 -9.06 14.02
C ALA A 72 1.49 -8.57 14.05
N LEU A 73 1.71 -7.28 14.33
CA LEU A 73 3.05 -6.70 14.45
C LEU A 73 3.88 -7.38 15.54
N ILE A 74 3.30 -7.64 16.72
CA ILE A 74 4.01 -8.30 17.83
C ILE A 74 4.54 -9.68 17.42
N VAL A 75 3.78 -10.46 16.64
CA VAL A 75 4.24 -11.78 16.16
C VAL A 75 5.48 -11.61 15.28
N GLY A 76 5.44 -10.67 14.32
CA GLY A 76 6.58 -10.38 13.44
C GLY A 76 7.80 -9.87 14.22
N VAL A 77 7.61 -8.87 15.07
CA VAL A 77 8.69 -8.24 15.86
C VAL A 77 9.33 -9.21 16.82
N ALA A 78 8.54 -10.03 17.54
CA ALA A 78 9.07 -11.03 18.45
C ALA A 78 9.90 -12.10 17.70
N SER A 79 9.39 -12.59 16.57
CA SER A 79 10.09 -13.57 15.74
C SER A 79 11.39 -13.00 15.18
N ALA A 80 11.36 -11.77 14.66
CA ALA A 80 12.56 -11.12 14.12
C ALA A 80 13.63 -10.87 15.19
N LYS A 81 13.23 -10.43 16.40
CA LYS A 81 14.14 -10.28 17.52
C LYS A 81 14.77 -11.60 17.95
N ALA A 82 13.99 -12.68 18.03
CA ALA A 82 14.51 -14.00 18.36
C ALA A 82 15.54 -14.48 17.32
N ILE A 83 15.27 -14.28 16.03
CA ILE A 83 16.18 -14.62 14.94
C ILE A 83 17.45 -13.78 15.02
N ALA A 84 17.34 -12.46 15.15
CA ALA A 84 18.48 -11.55 15.21
C ALA A 84 19.41 -11.88 16.39
N LEU A 85 18.83 -12.14 17.58
CA LEU A 85 19.58 -12.55 18.77
C LEU A 85 20.24 -13.92 18.58
N GLY A 86 19.49 -14.90 18.06
CA GLY A 86 20.00 -16.27 17.85
C GLY A 86 21.14 -16.34 16.83
N LEU A 87 21.14 -15.47 15.85
CA LEU A 87 22.17 -15.37 14.81
C LEU A 87 23.25 -14.32 15.12
N ALA A 88 23.13 -13.57 16.21
CA ALA A 88 23.98 -12.43 16.55
C ALA A 88 24.08 -11.40 15.40
N LYS A 89 22.93 -11.06 14.77
CA LYS A 89 22.84 -10.13 13.63
C LYS A 89 22.12 -8.85 14.04
N PRO A 90 22.44 -7.72 13.39
CA PRO A 90 21.71 -6.45 13.59
C PRO A 90 20.24 -6.58 13.17
N ILE A 91 19.39 -5.82 13.86
CA ILE A 91 17.95 -5.75 13.57
C ILE A 91 17.55 -4.31 13.29
N TYR A 92 16.58 -4.14 12.35
CA TYR A 92 15.96 -2.86 12.02
C TYR A 92 14.44 -3.00 12.12
N GLY A 93 13.85 -2.27 13.10
CA GLY A 93 12.41 -2.14 13.24
C GLY A 93 11.92 -1.00 12.35
N VAL A 94 11.35 -1.30 11.18
CA VAL A 94 11.10 -0.33 10.13
C VAL A 94 9.64 0.11 10.01
N ASN A 95 9.45 1.27 9.40
CA ASN A 95 8.14 1.85 9.10
C ASN A 95 7.51 1.17 7.87
N HIS A 96 6.28 0.69 8.03
CA HIS A 96 5.50 0.03 6.98
C HIS A 96 5.25 0.93 5.76
N LEU A 97 4.92 2.22 5.98
CA LEU A 97 4.59 3.15 4.89
C LEU A 97 5.84 3.52 4.08
N ALA A 98 6.97 3.72 4.77
CA ALA A 98 8.25 3.94 4.13
C ALA A 98 8.69 2.73 3.31
N ALA A 99 8.47 1.50 3.82
CA ALA A 99 8.79 0.27 3.10
C ALA A 99 8.02 0.16 1.77
N HIS A 100 6.76 0.58 1.71
CA HIS A 100 5.99 0.62 0.48
C HIS A 100 6.58 1.54 -0.60
N VAL A 101 7.18 2.65 -0.22
CA VAL A 101 7.88 3.53 -1.18
C VAL A 101 9.21 2.91 -1.60
N MET A 102 9.96 2.34 -0.65
CA MET A 102 11.29 1.79 -0.88
C MET A 102 11.31 0.52 -1.73
N VAL A 103 10.19 -0.21 -1.84
CA VAL A 103 10.12 -1.40 -2.70
C VAL A 103 10.42 -1.10 -4.17
N ASP A 104 10.21 0.15 -4.60
CA ASP A 104 10.53 0.63 -5.94
C ASP A 104 12.00 0.40 -6.32
N GLU A 105 12.92 0.47 -5.34
CA GLU A 105 14.34 0.23 -5.59
C GLU A 105 14.67 -1.18 -6.12
N LEU A 106 13.81 -2.15 -5.88
CA LEU A 106 14.04 -3.52 -6.34
C LEU A 106 13.84 -3.71 -7.85
N GLU A 107 13.07 -2.84 -8.48
CA GLU A 107 12.77 -2.93 -9.92
C GLU A 107 13.36 -1.79 -10.74
N HIS A 108 13.44 -0.59 -10.14
CA HIS A 108 13.83 0.62 -10.87
C HIS A 108 15.20 1.18 -10.43
N GLY A 109 15.91 0.49 -9.53
CA GLY A 109 17.19 0.96 -8.98
C GLY A 109 17.00 2.04 -7.91
N PRO A 110 18.06 2.84 -7.60
CA PRO A 110 18.00 3.82 -6.53
C PRO A 110 16.76 4.70 -6.60
N LEU A 111 16.14 4.94 -5.45
CA LEU A 111 15.02 5.87 -5.38
C LEU A 111 15.53 7.28 -5.75
N PRO A 112 14.98 7.91 -6.79
CA PRO A 112 15.39 9.28 -7.14
C PRO A 112 14.85 10.26 -6.11
N GLU A 113 15.65 11.27 -5.75
CA GLU A 113 15.23 12.29 -4.80
C GLU A 113 15.44 13.70 -5.39
N PRO A 114 14.49 14.63 -5.21
CA PRO A 114 13.22 14.45 -4.49
C PRO A 114 12.21 13.61 -5.28
N VAL A 115 11.40 12.82 -4.57
CA VAL A 115 10.31 12.04 -5.13
C VAL A 115 9.06 12.18 -4.28
N VAL A 116 7.88 12.14 -4.91
CA VAL A 116 6.60 11.99 -4.22
C VAL A 116 6.12 10.54 -4.35
N GLY A 117 5.77 9.91 -3.25
CA GLY A 117 5.10 8.62 -3.18
C GLY A 117 3.59 8.81 -2.99
N LEU A 118 2.77 8.20 -3.85
CA LEU A 118 1.35 7.99 -3.63
C LEU A 118 1.16 6.58 -3.07
N LEU A 119 0.97 6.47 -1.77
CA LEU A 119 0.66 5.21 -1.11
C LEU A 119 -0.84 5.01 -1.03
N VAL A 120 -1.35 3.97 -1.69
CA VAL A 120 -2.79 3.65 -1.74
C VAL A 120 -3.04 2.16 -1.51
N SER A 121 -3.67 1.85 -0.38
CA SER A 121 -3.96 0.48 0.05
C SER A 121 -5.37 0.36 0.64
N GLY A 122 -5.69 -0.80 1.20
CA GLY A 122 -6.93 -1.02 1.95
C GLY A 122 -7.08 -0.12 3.17
N GLY A 123 -5.98 0.23 3.84
CA GLY A 123 -5.98 1.02 5.07
C GLY A 123 -5.38 2.42 4.95
N HIS A 124 -4.67 2.72 3.85
CA HIS A 124 -3.95 3.98 3.71
C HIS A 124 -4.21 4.62 2.35
N SER A 125 -4.29 5.94 2.36
CA SER A 125 -4.23 6.80 1.17
C SER A 125 -3.45 8.04 1.56
N SER A 126 -2.17 8.10 1.18
CA SER A 126 -1.24 9.12 1.64
C SER A 126 -0.31 9.59 0.54
N LEU A 127 0.11 10.85 0.62
CA LEU A 127 1.17 11.43 -0.16
C LEU A 127 2.39 11.64 0.73
N ILE A 128 3.53 11.12 0.31
CA ILE A 128 4.78 11.12 1.06
C ILE A 128 5.85 11.72 0.17
N LYS A 129 6.58 12.71 0.66
CA LYS A 129 7.81 13.21 0.02
C LYS A 129 9.00 12.44 0.56
N VAL A 130 9.93 12.08 -0.31
CA VAL A 130 11.25 11.61 0.08
C VAL A 130 12.29 12.58 -0.49
N SER A 131 13.14 13.13 0.38
CA SER A 131 14.19 14.06 0.01
C SER A 131 15.33 13.98 1.02
N ASP A 132 16.57 13.86 0.54
CA ASP A 132 17.77 13.71 1.37
C ASP A 132 17.64 12.58 2.41
N GLY A 133 17.04 11.45 2.02
CA GLY A 133 16.78 10.30 2.88
C GLY A 133 15.66 10.50 3.92
N ASN A 134 15.03 11.67 3.96
CA ASN A 134 13.95 11.98 4.90
C ASN A 134 12.58 11.74 4.26
N PHE A 135 11.67 11.15 5.03
CA PHE A 135 10.29 10.92 4.66
C PHE A 135 9.38 11.94 5.33
N GLU A 136 8.55 12.61 4.56
CA GLU A 136 7.62 13.64 5.04
C GLU A 136 6.21 13.34 4.54
N ALA A 137 5.21 13.34 5.44
CA ALA A 137 3.82 13.23 5.07
C ALA A 137 3.32 14.58 4.52
N LEU A 138 2.93 14.62 3.25
CA LEU A 138 2.32 15.80 2.62
C LEU A 138 0.82 15.85 2.83
N GLY A 139 0.16 14.70 2.87
CA GLY A 139 -1.27 14.58 3.07
C GLY A 139 -1.71 13.13 3.18
N GLN A 140 -2.91 12.93 3.71
CA GLN A 140 -3.49 11.61 3.91
C GLN A 140 -5.01 11.66 3.82
N THR A 141 -5.66 10.48 3.82
CA THR A 141 -7.11 10.44 3.93
C THR A 141 -7.57 10.93 5.31
N LEU A 142 -8.66 11.69 5.32
CA LEU A 142 -9.30 12.21 6.53
C LEU A 142 -10.36 11.25 7.09
N ASP A 143 -10.71 10.23 6.29
CA ASP A 143 -11.76 9.26 6.60
C ASP A 143 -11.41 7.87 6.02
N ASP A 144 -12.22 7.32 5.14
CA ASP A 144 -11.95 6.04 4.50
C ASP A 144 -10.71 6.10 3.59
N ALA A 145 -9.94 5.01 3.54
CA ALA A 145 -8.92 4.83 2.50
C ALA A 145 -9.57 4.48 1.14
N ALA A 146 -8.84 4.69 0.04
CA ALA A 146 -9.33 4.40 -1.31
C ALA A 146 -9.68 2.91 -1.48
N GLY A 147 -8.87 1.99 -0.96
CA GLY A 147 -9.17 0.56 -1.01
C GLY A 147 -10.40 0.18 -0.19
N GLU A 148 -10.58 0.80 0.98
CA GLU A 148 -11.79 0.64 1.78
C GLU A 148 -13.04 1.16 1.05
N ALA A 149 -12.92 2.27 0.32
CA ALA A 149 -14.00 2.79 -0.52
C ALA A 149 -14.37 1.80 -1.63
N PHE A 150 -13.39 1.22 -2.31
CA PHE A 150 -13.61 0.15 -3.29
C PHE A 150 -14.34 -1.06 -2.67
N ASP A 151 -13.92 -1.54 -1.52
CA ASP A 151 -14.54 -2.69 -0.83
C ASP A 151 -15.99 -2.39 -0.42
N LYS A 152 -16.25 -1.19 0.09
CA LYS A 152 -17.59 -0.76 0.51
C LYS A 152 -18.54 -0.63 -0.69
N VAL A 153 -18.06 -0.11 -1.82
CA VAL A 153 -18.87 0.00 -3.05
C VAL A 153 -19.08 -1.37 -3.69
N ALA A 154 -18.05 -2.20 -3.78
CA ALA A 154 -18.17 -3.56 -4.29
C ALA A 154 -19.26 -4.34 -3.55
N ARG A 155 -19.28 -4.25 -2.21
CA ARG A 155 -20.33 -4.87 -1.38
C ARG A 155 -21.72 -4.33 -1.70
N LEU A 156 -21.88 -3.02 -1.97
CA LEU A 156 -23.16 -2.42 -2.38
C LEU A 156 -23.65 -2.96 -3.72
N LEU A 157 -22.73 -3.29 -4.61
CA LEU A 157 -23.01 -3.84 -5.94
C LEU A 157 -23.15 -5.35 -5.97
N GLY A 158 -23.00 -6.03 -4.81
CA GLY A 158 -23.06 -7.50 -4.71
C GLY A 158 -21.81 -8.19 -5.26
N LEU A 159 -20.69 -7.49 -5.40
CA LEU A 159 -19.42 -8.04 -5.84
C LEU A 159 -18.65 -8.67 -4.67
N PRO A 160 -17.85 -9.73 -4.91
CA PRO A 160 -17.10 -10.40 -3.86
C PRO A 160 -15.94 -9.57 -3.30
N PHE A 161 -15.44 -9.98 -2.13
CA PHE A 161 -14.21 -9.44 -1.52
C PHE A 161 -12.97 -10.18 -2.06
N PRO A 162 -11.83 -9.49 -2.27
CA PRO A 162 -11.60 -8.04 -2.12
C PRO A 162 -12.23 -7.22 -3.25
N GLY A 163 -12.82 -6.07 -2.90
CA GLY A 163 -13.64 -5.26 -3.80
C GLY A 163 -12.87 -4.55 -4.91
N GLY A 164 -11.63 -4.12 -4.63
CA GLY A 164 -10.81 -3.39 -5.60
C GLY A 164 -10.66 -4.10 -6.95
N PRO A 165 -10.13 -5.35 -6.97
CA PRO A 165 -10.01 -6.13 -8.20
C PRO A 165 -11.36 -6.41 -8.88
N MET A 166 -12.43 -6.60 -8.12
CA MET A 166 -13.77 -6.88 -8.65
C MET A 166 -14.37 -5.64 -9.34
N ILE A 167 -14.19 -4.47 -8.75
CA ILE A 167 -14.57 -3.20 -9.38
C ILE A 167 -13.76 -2.98 -10.65
N ASP A 168 -12.44 -3.19 -10.62
CA ASP A 168 -11.58 -3.04 -11.79
C ASP A 168 -12.00 -3.97 -12.94
N GLN A 169 -12.31 -5.22 -12.63
CA GLN A 169 -12.81 -6.19 -13.62
C GLN A 169 -14.18 -5.78 -14.19
N ALA A 170 -15.14 -5.41 -13.34
CA ALA A 170 -16.47 -5.00 -13.79
C ALA A 170 -16.42 -3.71 -14.64
N ALA A 171 -15.55 -2.78 -14.28
CA ALA A 171 -15.38 -1.50 -14.97
C ALA A 171 -14.88 -1.63 -16.40
N GLN A 172 -14.22 -2.75 -16.77
CA GLN A 172 -13.69 -2.95 -18.12
C GLN A 172 -14.74 -2.91 -19.23
N SER A 173 -15.99 -3.28 -18.90
CA SER A 173 -17.12 -3.28 -19.85
C SER A 173 -18.10 -2.12 -19.61
N GLY A 174 -17.79 -1.23 -18.66
CA GLY A 174 -18.65 -0.10 -18.30
C GLY A 174 -18.21 1.24 -18.90
N ASP A 175 -19.14 2.17 -18.92
CA ASP A 175 -18.89 3.55 -19.29
C ASP A 175 -18.56 4.37 -18.04
N ARG A 176 -17.32 4.87 -17.96
CA ARG A 176 -16.82 5.68 -16.84
C ARG A 176 -17.45 7.07 -16.74
N ASP A 177 -18.03 7.56 -17.83
CA ASP A 177 -18.65 8.88 -17.91
C ASP A 177 -20.18 8.82 -17.71
N SER A 178 -20.71 7.62 -17.44
CA SER A 178 -22.15 7.37 -17.26
C SER A 178 -22.73 8.05 -16.02
N ILE A 179 -21.95 8.14 -14.92
CA ILE A 179 -22.42 8.72 -13.66
C ILE A 179 -21.34 9.62 -13.08
N ASP A 180 -21.67 10.89 -12.85
CA ASP A 180 -20.76 11.85 -12.23
C ASP A 180 -20.80 11.73 -10.69
N PHE A 181 -20.00 10.81 -10.14
CA PHE A 181 -19.85 10.67 -8.70
C PHE A 181 -18.95 11.77 -8.10
N PRO A 182 -19.20 12.18 -6.83
CA PRO A 182 -18.49 13.29 -6.21
C PRO A 182 -16.99 12.99 -6.03
N ARG A 183 -16.19 14.01 -6.21
CA ARG A 183 -14.74 14.05 -5.99
C ARG A 183 -14.45 14.99 -4.83
N ALA A 184 -14.50 14.44 -3.62
CA ALA A 184 -14.35 15.24 -2.41
C ALA A 184 -12.98 15.94 -2.33
N LEU A 185 -12.94 17.15 -1.76
CA LEU A 185 -11.74 17.96 -1.54
C LEU A 185 -10.91 18.29 -2.80
N ARG A 186 -11.50 18.16 -4.00
CA ARG A 186 -10.77 18.37 -5.26
C ARG A 186 -10.17 19.77 -5.38
N THR A 187 -10.93 20.78 -4.95
CA THR A 187 -10.59 22.21 -5.09
C THR A 187 -10.36 22.88 -3.74
N ASP A 188 -10.37 22.13 -2.64
CA ASP A 188 -10.17 22.67 -1.30
C ASP A 188 -8.70 23.05 -1.09
N PRO A 189 -8.37 24.33 -0.88
CA PRO A 189 -6.99 24.77 -0.70
C PRO A 189 -6.40 24.35 0.65
N ILE A 190 -7.23 24.19 1.71
CA ILE A 190 -6.78 23.77 3.05
C ILE A 190 -6.37 22.29 3.02
N HIS A 191 -7.12 21.50 2.24
CA HIS A 191 -6.90 20.06 2.10
C HIS A 191 -6.31 19.71 0.73
N ALA A 192 -5.37 20.54 0.23
CA ALA A 192 -4.82 20.41 -1.11
C ALA A 192 -4.27 19.02 -1.43
N PHE A 193 -3.68 18.33 -0.43
CA PHE A 193 -3.07 17.01 -0.55
C PHE A 193 -3.78 15.92 0.27
N ASN A 194 -4.83 16.27 1.01
CA ASN A 194 -5.61 15.29 1.76
C ASN A 194 -6.69 14.65 0.87
N PHE A 195 -7.10 13.43 1.24
CA PHE A 195 -8.16 12.68 0.57
C PHE A 195 -9.38 12.52 1.47
N SER A 196 -10.53 12.21 0.88
CA SER A 196 -11.76 11.81 1.56
C SER A 196 -12.59 10.95 0.62
N PHE A 197 -13.00 9.76 1.07
CA PHE A 197 -13.76 8.80 0.28
C PHE A 197 -15.06 8.35 0.93
N SER A 198 -15.34 8.66 2.21
CA SER A 198 -16.56 8.23 2.92
C SER A 198 -17.83 8.73 2.27
N GLY A 199 -17.79 9.95 1.68
CA GLY A 199 -18.91 10.53 0.94
C GLY A 199 -19.25 9.78 -0.35
N LEU A 200 -18.28 9.16 -0.99
CA LEU A 200 -18.47 8.42 -2.24
C LEU A 200 -19.39 7.22 -2.05
N LYS A 201 -19.15 6.38 -1.02
CA LYS A 201 -20.05 5.27 -0.68
C LYS A 201 -21.50 5.73 -0.51
N THR A 202 -21.70 6.84 0.20
CA THR A 202 -23.03 7.39 0.47
C THR A 202 -23.69 7.87 -0.82
N ALA A 203 -22.94 8.51 -1.71
CA ALA A 203 -23.42 8.96 -3.02
C ALA A 203 -23.84 7.76 -3.90
N VAL A 204 -23.03 6.71 -3.97
CA VAL A 204 -23.35 5.48 -4.71
C VAL A 204 -24.60 4.82 -4.13
N ALA A 205 -24.68 4.65 -2.82
CA ALA A 205 -25.83 4.02 -2.16
C ALA A 205 -27.14 4.81 -2.40
N ARG A 206 -27.07 6.15 -2.38
CA ARG A 206 -28.22 7.01 -2.70
C ARG A 206 -28.63 6.85 -4.15
N TRP A 207 -27.68 6.93 -5.08
CA TRP A 207 -27.95 6.77 -6.51
C TRP A 207 -28.58 5.40 -6.82
N VAL A 208 -28.03 4.31 -6.29
CA VAL A 208 -28.58 2.95 -6.47
C VAL A 208 -30.03 2.88 -5.98
N LYS A 209 -30.34 3.43 -4.80
CA LYS A 209 -31.72 3.47 -4.27
C LYS A 209 -32.66 4.30 -5.13
N GLU A 210 -32.20 5.41 -5.68
CA GLU A 210 -32.99 6.26 -6.58
C GLU A 210 -33.33 5.51 -7.87
N GLN A 211 -32.36 4.82 -8.49
CA GLN A 211 -32.60 4.00 -9.69
C GLN A 211 -33.58 2.86 -9.41
N GLN A 212 -33.43 2.15 -8.29
CA GLN A 212 -34.35 1.09 -7.88
C GLN A 212 -35.79 1.60 -7.70
N ARG A 213 -35.98 2.76 -7.06
CA ARG A 213 -37.29 3.38 -6.86
C ARG A 213 -37.92 3.83 -8.20
N ALA A 214 -37.11 4.25 -9.14
CA ALA A 214 -37.55 4.64 -10.49
C ALA A 214 -37.86 3.43 -11.39
N GLY A 215 -37.57 2.19 -10.91
CA GLY A 215 -37.73 0.97 -11.72
C GLY A 215 -36.70 0.82 -12.84
N ASN A 216 -35.58 1.54 -12.75
CA ASN A 216 -34.52 1.47 -13.75
C ASN A 216 -33.61 0.24 -13.50
N THR A 217 -33.12 -0.34 -14.58
CA THR A 217 -32.06 -1.37 -14.51
C THR A 217 -30.73 -0.73 -14.15
N ILE A 218 -30.03 -1.27 -13.15
CA ILE A 218 -28.72 -0.79 -12.75
C ILE A 218 -27.64 -1.57 -13.51
N SER A 219 -26.86 -0.85 -14.32
CA SER A 219 -25.66 -1.42 -14.95
C SER A 219 -24.52 -1.42 -13.93
N VAL A 220 -24.20 -2.60 -13.38
CA VAL A 220 -23.08 -2.75 -12.46
C VAL A 220 -21.76 -2.34 -13.11
N PRO A 221 -21.46 -2.68 -14.38
CA PRO A 221 -20.26 -2.20 -15.07
C PRO A 221 -20.13 -0.67 -15.10
N ASP A 222 -21.21 0.06 -15.42
CA ASP A 222 -21.15 1.53 -15.51
C ASP A 222 -20.95 2.17 -14.14
N VAL A 223 -21.63 1.66 -13.10
CA VAL A 223 -21.41 2.13 -11.73
C VAL A 223 -19.97 1.86 -11.29
N ALA A 224 -19.44 0.66 -11.57
CA ALA A 224 -18.06 0.30 -11.24
C ALA A 224 -17.06 1.21 -11.97
N ALA A 225 -17.25 1.43 -13.27
CA ALA A 225 -16.39 2.30 -14.07
C ALA A 225 -16.41 3.76 -13.60
N SER A 226 -17.60 4.31 -13.31
CA SER A 226 -17.76 5.68 -12.82
C SER A 226 -17.17 5.89 -11.42
N VAL A 227 -17.32 4.92 -10.53
CA VAL A 227 -16.69 4.96 -9.19
C VAL A 227 -15.18 4.88 -9.28
N GLN A 228 -14.66 3.95 -10.09
CA GLN A 228 -13.23 3.79 -10.32
C GLN A 228 -12.62 5.07 -10.88
N GLU A 229 -13.29 5.70 -11.85
CA GLU A 229 -12.88 6.99 -12.41
C GLU A 229 -12.82 8.07 -11.34
N ALA A 230 -13.86 8.20 -10.49
CA ALA A 230 -13.89 9.20 -9.44
C ALA A 230 -12.73 9.04 -8.42
N ILE A 231 -12.40 7.80 -8.03
CA ILE A 231 -11.29 7.51 -7.12
C ILE A 231 -9.94 7.78 -7.80
N ALA A 232 -9.74 7.26 -9.02
CA ALA A 232 -8.50 7.44 -9.77
C ALA A 232 -8.22 8.91 -10.09
N ASP A 233 -9.26 9.68 -10.43
CA ASP A 233 -9.17 11.11 -10.72
C ASP A 233 -8.64 11.89 -9.51
N ILE A 234 -9.22 11.69 -8.32
CA ILE A 234 -8.78 12.37 -7.09
C ILE A 234 -7.35 11.98 -6.71
N LEU A 235 -7.04 10.69 -6.73
CA LEU A 235 -5.72 10.20 -6.34
C LEU A 235 -4.64 10.78 -7.25
N THR A 236 -4.80 10.67 -8.57
CA THR A 236 -3.78 11.07 -9.52
C THR A 236 -3.66 12.60 -9.65
N SER A 237 -4.79 13.34 -9.59
CA SER A 237 -4.75 14.80 -9.66
C SER A 237 -4.00 15.42 -8.48
N LYS A 238 -4.23 14.89 -7.26
CA LYS A 238 -3.53 15.37 -6.07
C LYS A 238 -2.07 14.89 -6.02
N ALA A 239 -1.77 13.68 -6.48
CA ALA A 239 -0.40 13.18 -6.54
C ALA A 239 0.48 14.00 -7.49
N VAL A 240 0.00 14.27 -8.70
CA VAL A 240 0.72 15.12 -9.66
C VAL A 240 0.84 16.56 -9.14
N LYS A 241 -0.24 17.12 -8.56
CA LYS A 241 -0.19 18.45 -7.93
C LYS A 241 0.86 18.51 -6.80
N ALA A 242 0.96 17.46 -5.99
CA ALA A 242 1.96 17.38 -4.93
C ALA A 242 3.38 17.29 -5.51
N ALA A 243 3.60 16.46 -6.53
CA ALA A 243 4.90 16.35 -7.18
C ALA A 243 5.37 17.70 -7.77
N VAL A 244 4.47 18.40 -8.47
CA VAL A 244 4.77 19.75 -9.00
C VAL A 244 5.06 20.75 -7.87
N ALA A 245 4.26 20.76 -6.79
CA ALA A 245 4.44 21.69 -5.67
C ALA A 245 5.71 21.42 -4.85
N GLN A 246 6.26 20.21 -4.93
CA GLN A 246 7.48 19.80 -4.25
C GLN A 246 8.72 19.78 -5.16
N ASP A 247 8.60 20.29 -6.39
CA ASP A 247 9.65 20.23 -7.42
C ASP A 247 10.22 18.81 -7.60
N ALA A 248 9.36 17.78 -7.42
CA ALA A 248 9.73 16.38 -7.53
C ALA A 248 9.51 15.88 -8.97
N PRO A 249 10.58 15.55 -9.71
CA PRO A 249 10.49 15.09 -11.09
C PRO A 249 9.99 13.65 -11.22
N HIS A 250 9.80 12.95 -10.09
CA HIS A 250 9.38 11.56 -10.05
C HIS A 250 8.16 11.38 -9.14
N LEU A 251 7.26 10.47 -9.55
CA LEU A 251 6.13 10.00 -8.77
C LEU A 251 6.19 8.47 -8.67
N VAL A 252 6.21 7.95 -7.45
CA VAL A 252 6.09 6.51 -7.17
C VAL A 252 4.65 6.22 -6.71
N ILE A 253 4.00 5.20 -7.27
CA ILE A 253 2.70 4.73 -6.76
C ILE A 253 2.89 3.35 -6.13
N ALA A 254 2.52 3.21 -4.86
CA ALA A 254 2.68 1.99 -4.09
C ALA A 254 1.38 1.61 -3.36
N GLY A 255 1.34 0.39 -2.81
CA GLY A 255 0.18 -0.16 -2.14
C GLY A 255 -0.75 -0.96 -3.07
N GLY A 256 -1.63 -1.78 -2.50
CA GLY A 256 -2.45 -2.73 -3.28
C GLY A 256 -3.37 -2.09 -4.32
N VAL A 257 -3.85 -0.86 -4.09
CA VAL A 257 -4.67 -0.11 -5.06
C VAL A 257 -3.83 0.35 -6.27
N ALA A 258 -2.50 0.40 -6.16
CA ALA A 258 -1.61 0.67 -7.30
C ALA A 258 -1.72 -0.37 -8.43
N ALA A 259 -2.28 -1.54 -8.15
CA ALA A 259 -2.57 -2.55 -9.17
C ALA A 259 -3.78 -2.20 -10.05
N ASN A 260 -4.62 -1.24 -9.65
CA ASN A 260 -5.81 -0.84 -10.39
C ASN A 260 -5.46 -0.26 -11.77
N SER A 261 -6.10 -0.81 -12.81
CA SER A 261 -5.75 -0.50 -14.21
C SER A 261 -6.01 0.97 -14.57
N ARG A 262 -7.13 1.54 -14.11
CA ARG A 262 -7.48 2.93 -14.41
C ARG A 262 -6.59 3.92 -13.67
N LEU A 263 -6.26 3.62 -12.42
CA LEU A 263 -5.31 4.44 -11.65
C LEU A 263 -3.96 4.53 -12.38
N ARG A 264 -3.42 3.39 -12.84
CA ARG A 264 -2.16 3.35 -13.60
C ARG A 264 -2.23 4.15 -14.90
N ALA A 265 -3.29 3.93 -15.69
CA ALA A 265 -3.47 4.63 -16.97
C ALA A 265 -3.57 6.14 -16.79
N LEU A 266 -4.41 6.60 -15.85
CA LEU A 266 -4.62 8.02 -15.60
C LEU A 266 -3.37 8.70 -14.96
N ALA A 267 -2.64 7.97 -14.11
CA ALA A 267 -1.38 8.45 -13.57
C ALA A 267 -0.33 8.62 -14.67
N ALA A 268 -0.20 7.65 -15.58
CA ALA A 268 0.74 7.74 -16.69
C ALA A 268 0.43 8.93 -17.61
N GLU A 269 -0.86 9.13 -17.96
CA GLU A 269 -1.32 10.26 -18.76
C GLU A 269 -0.96 11.60 -18.11
N ARG A 270 -1.29 11.76 -16.83
CA ARG A 270 -1.09 13.02 -16.09
C ARG A 270 0.38 13.32 -15.79
N CYS A 271 1.14 12.30 -15.46
CA CYS A 271 2.58 12.44 -15.25
C CYS A 271 3.28 12.86 -16.54
N ALA A 272 2.95 12.22 -17.67
CA ALA A 272 3.50 12.60 -18.98
C ALA A 272 3.14 14.05 -19.34
N ALA A 273 1.91 14.49 -19.11
CA ALA A 273 1.48 15.86 -19.35
C ALA A 273 2.20 16.89 -18.45
N ALA A 274 2.60 16.48 -17.25
CA ALA A 274 3.33 17.34 -16.29
C ALA A 274 4.86 17.23 -16.39
N GLY A 275 5.40 16.38 -17.27
CA GLY A 275 6.84 16.12 -17.35
C GLY A 275 7.43 15.37 -16.15
N ILE A 276 6.60 14.57 -15.45
CA ILE A 276 6.98 13.79 -14.30
C ILE A 276 7.21 12.34 -14.73
N GLU A 277 8.30 11.73 -14.29
CA GLU A 277 8.53 10.29 -14.49
C GLU A 277 7.73 9.48 -13.49
N LEU A 278 6.87 8.58 -14.00
CA LEU A 278 6.07 7.68 -13.17
C LEU A 278 6.79 6.35 -12.97
N ARG A 279 6.89 5.90 -11.72
CA ARG A 279 7.35 4.57 -11.33
C ARG A 279 6.23 3.83 -10.59
N VAL A 280 5.91 2.63 -11.03
CA VAL A 280 4.90 1.79 -10.39
C VAL A 280 5.44 0.37 -10.34
N PRO A 281 5.70 -0.18 -9.15
CA PRO A 281 6.17 -1.54 -9.00
C PRO A 281 5.22 -2.56 -9.65
N SER A 282 5.74 -3.73 -9.96
CA SER A 282 4.94 -4.84 -10.49
C SER A 282 3.84 -5.23 -9.48
N PRO A 283 2.71 -5.79 -9.95
CA PRO A 283 1.58 -6.13 -9.06
C PRO A 283 1.96 -7.00 -7.86
N GLY A 284 2.97 -7.89 -8.01
CA GLY A 284 3.47 -8.74 -6.93
C GLY A 284 4.20 -8.00 -5.81
N LEU A 285 4.65 -6.76 -6.05
CA LEU A 285 5.33 -5.91 -5.07
C LEU A 285 4.45 -4.75 -4.57
N CYS A 286 3.28 -4.53 -5.18
CA CYS A 286 2.37 -3.45 -4.77
C CYS A 286 1.65 -3.74 -3.44
N THR A 287 1.24 -4.99 -3.19
CA THR A 287 0.55 -5.38 -1.94
C THR A 287 1.56 -5.58 -0.81
N ASP A 288 1.07 -5.69 0.43
CA ASP A 288 1.91 -6.02 1.60
C ASP A 288 2.72 -7.29 1.33
N ASN A 289 4.03 -7.20 1.48
CA ASN A 289 4.94 -8.32 1.21
C ASN A 289 6.24 -8.20 2.02
N GLY A 290 7.03 -9.28 2.06
CA GLY A 290 8.31 -9.28 2.76
C GLY A 290 9.41 -8.51 2.01
N ALA A 291 9.33 -8.45 0.68
CA ALA A 291 10.35 -7.80 -0.14
C ALA A 291 10.45 -6.29 0.15
N MET A 292 9.33 -5.58 0.37
CA MET A 292 9.34 -4.16 0.68
C MET A 292 10.05 -3.85 2.00
N VAL A 293 9.86 -4.70 3.01
CA VAL A 293 10.53 -4.57 4.31
C VAL A 293 12.02 -4.86 4.18
N ALA A 294 12.38 -5.91 3.42
CA ALA A 294 13.75 -6.25 3.13
C ALA A 294 14.46 -5.16 2.29
N ALA A 295 13.77 -4.52 1.35
CA ALA A 295 14.30 -3.40 0.56
C ALA A 295 14.69 -2.22 1.46
N LEU A 296 13.78 -1.79 2.36
CA LEU A 296 14.07 -0.72 3.31
C LEU A 296 15.18 -1.11 4.29
N GLY A 297 15.17 -2.34 4.82
CA GLY A 297 16.24 -2.85 5.67
C GLY A 297 17.59 -2.85 4.96
N SER A 298 17.65 -3.32 3.72
CA SER A 298 18.85 -3.29 2.89
C SER A 298 19.33 -1.86 2.60
N HIS A 299 18.42 -0.94 2.36
CA HIS A 299 18.74 0.49 2.21
C HIS A 299 19.42 1.03 3.49
N LEU A 300 18.84 0.79 4.67
CA LEU A 300 19.40 1.22 5.96
C LEU A 300 20.80 0.66 6.19
N VAL A 301 21.02 -0.62 5.89
CA VAL A 301 22.38 -1.22 5.96
C VAL A 301 23.35 -0.52 5.03
N ARG A 302 22.96 -0.25 3.78
CA ARG A 302 23.83 0.40 2.78
C ARG A 302 24.24 1.83 3.14
N ILE A 303 23.35 2.58 3.80
CA ILE A 303 23.66 3.94 4.26
C ILE A 303 24.38 3.97 5.61
N GLY A 304 24.65 2.81 6.21
CA GLY A 304 25.32 2.69 7.51
C GLY A 304 24.44 3.15 8.69
N ALA A 305 23.12 3.01 8.59
CA ALA A 305 22.20 3.34 9.68
C ALA A 305 22.50 2.50 10.93
N ILE A 306 22.33 3.10 12.10
CA ILE A 306 22.54 2.41 13.39
C ILE A 306 21.41 1.38 13.56
N PRO A 307 21.73 0.10 13.88
CA PRO A 307 20.70 -0.89 14.15
C PRO A 307 19.75 -0.47 15.29
N SER A 308 18.50 -0.87 15.19
CA SER A 308 17.50 -0.62 16.23
C SER A 308 17.90 -1.30 17.55
N PRO A 309 17.64 -0.68 18.72
CA PRO A 309 17.82 -1.33 20.01
C PRO A 309 16.84 -2.52 20.13
N VAL A 310 17.22 -3.59 20.78
CA VAL A 310 16.39 -4.83 20.84
C VAL A 310 15.04 -4.61 21.54
N ASP A 311 14.90 -3.58 22.35
CA ASP A 311 13.69 -3.26 23.09
C ASP A 311 12.68 -2.37 22.32
N PHE A 312 12.94 -2.02 21.04
CA PHE A 312 11.97 -1.23 20.27
C PHE A 312 10.58 -1.88 20.26
N PRO A 313 9.49 -1.08 20.35
CA PRO A 313 8.13 -1.60 20.42
C PRO A 313 7.55 -1.96 19.05
N ALA A 314 6.48 -2.78 19.05
CA ALA A 314 5.49 -2.80 17.98
C ALA A 314 4.43 -1.73 18.28
N THR A 315 4.13 -0.84 17.30
CA THR A 315 3.19 0.25 17.52
C THR A 315 2.14 0.34 16.42
N SER A 316 0.88 0.61 16.81
CA SER A 316 -0.21 0.82 15.83
C SER A 316 -0.07 2.13 15.06
N THR A 317 0.66 3.10 15.63
CA THR A 317 0.86 4.43 15.06
C THR A 317 2.34 4.74 15.03
N LEU A 318 2.93 4.76 13.84
CA LEU A 318 4.30 5.19 13.61
C LEU A 318 4.28 6.21 12.49
N ALA A 319 4.69 7.43 12.77
CA ALA A 319 4.70 8.49 11.76
C ALA A 319 5.71 8.15 10.66
N VAL A 320 5.43 8.51 9.40
CA VAL A 320 6.27 8.12 8.27
C VAL A 320 7.67 8.71 8.30
N ASN A 321 7.86 9.84 8.99
CA ASN A 321 9.17 10.44 9.24
C ASN A 321 10.03 9.67 10.26
N GLU A 322 9.41 8.78 11.04
CA GLU A 322 10.09 7.79 11.85
C GLU A 322 10.30 6.53 11.01
N VAL A 323 11.32 6.56 10.15
CA VAL A 323 11.54 5.51 9.13
C VAL A 323 11.92 4.19 9.78
N TYR A 324 12.63 4.23 10.90
CA TYR A 324 13.00 3.06 11.72
C TYR A 324 13.28 3.50 13.17
N PHE A 325 13.36 2.51 14.09
CA PHE A 325 13.71 2.72 15.51
C PHE A 325 15.20 2.77 15.75
#